data_9890828b9caa7e29244b499a4d39966e
#
_entry.id   9890828b9caa7e29244b499a4d39966e
#
_cell.length_a   1.000
_cell.length_b   1.000
_cell.length_c   1.000
_cell.angle_alpha   90.00
_cell.angle_beta   90.00
_cell.angle_gamma   90.00
#
_symmetry.space_group_name_H-M   'P 1'
#
loop_
_entity.id
_entity.type
_entity.pdbx_description
1 polymer ?
#
loop_
_entity_poly.entity_id
_entity_poly.type
_entity_poly.pdbx_seq_one_letter_code
_entity_poly.pdbx_strand_id
1 'polypeptide(L)'
;MYSPHFDGLDLDGDGVGDGGHVWGLDGPQGSADTLVLSFENRSASISPDCLGAGTAKTLHRVDSRFFVSGGRLMCRGSSNAATPQPVAESLEDFQVRYALRLGSGDLATLQWLDADQMAGQWPQVLAVQVCLQMVGVVGAVGGPRLEGPSFQGCNGLDQAHEGRRHIVLRNTFVLRGLGRVR
;
A
#
# COMPACT_ATOMS: atom_id res chain seq x y z
N MET A 1 -21.02 -8.39 2.32
CA MET A 1 -21.99 -7.64 1.50
C MET A 1 -21.22 -6.44 0.98
N TYR A 2 -20.98 -6.38 -0.32
CA TYR A 2 -20.30 -5.27 -0.97
C TYR A 2 -21.14 -4.00 -0.76
N SER A 3 -20.47 -2.88 -0.46
CA SER A 3 -21.15 -1.59 -0.43
C SER A 3 -21.28 -1.07 -1.85
N PRO A 4 -22.46 -0.62 -2.30
CA PRO A 4 -22.65 -0.05 -3.64
C PRO A 4 -21.81 1.22 -3.88
N HIS A 5 -21.18 1.78 -2.83
CA HIS A 5 -20.31 2.96 -2.94
C HIS A 5 -18.91 2.62 -3.48
N PHE A 6 -18.55 1.34 -3.55
CA PHE A 6 -17.30 0.88 -4.17
C PHE A 6 -17.50 0.37 -5.60
N ASP A 7 -18.78 0.14 -6.00
CA ASP A 7 -19.09 -0.27 -7.36
C ASP A 7 -18.90 0.91 -8.32
N GLY A 8 -18.14 0.69 -9.39
CA GLY A 8 -17.96 1.65 -10.47
C GLY A 8 -16.94 2.78 -10.20
N LEU A 9 -16.08 2.64 -9.18
CA LEU A 9 -14.94 3.54 -9.00
C LEU A 9 -13.80 3.08 -9.88
N ASP A 10 -13.46 3.94 -10.80
CA ASP A 10 -12.31 3.86 -11.67
C ASP A 10 -11.15 4.58 -10.98
N LEU A 11 -10.21 3.82 -10.44
CA LEU A 11 -9.07 4.34 -9.68
C LEU A 11 -7.83 4.52 -10.54
N ASP A 12 -7.76 3.80 -11.65
CA ASP A 12 -6.67 3.88 -12.61
C ASP A 12 -6.99 4.71 -13.85
N GLY A 13 -8.27 5.00 -14.10
CA GLY A 13 -8.73 5.83 -15.22
C GLY A 13 -8.95 5.04 -16.50
N ASP A 14 -9.10 3.70 -16.42
CA ASP A 14 -9.30 2.84 -17.58
C ASP A 14 -10.77 2.74 -18.03
N GLY A 15 -11.68 3.35 -17.28
CA GLY A 15 -13.12 3.35 -17.54
C GLY A 15 -13.85 2.14 -16.98
N VAL A 16 -13.17 1.24 -16.26
CA VAL A 16 -13.73 0.08 -15.57
C VAL A 16 -13.72 0.32 -14.06
N GLY A 17 -14.79 -0.04 -13.37
CA GLY A 17 -14.84 0.11 -11.92
C GLY A 17 -13.96 -0.89 -11.21
N ASP A 18 -12.96 -0.42 -10.48
CA ASP A 18 -12.01 -1.24 -9.73
C ASP A 18 -12.57 -1.87 -8.45
N GLY A 19 -13.72 -1.51 -8.03
CA GLY A 19 -14.45 -1.98 -6.87
C GLY A 19 -13.63 -2.66 -5.76
N GLY A 20 -13.49 -2.06 -4.57
CA GLY A 20 -12.77 -2.72 -3.47
C GLY A 20 -12.30 -1.76 -2.38
N HIS A 21 -11.80 -2.36 -1.30
CA HIS A 21 -11.23 -1.63 -0.17
C HIS A 21 -9.73 -1.35 -0.33
N VAL A 22 -9.13 -1.98 -1.31
CA VAL A 22 -7.71 -1.85 -1.63
C VAL A 22 -7.52 -1.95 -3.14
N TRP A 23 -6.58 -1.19 -3.64
CA TRP A 23 -6.16 -1.19 -5.03
C TRP A 23 -4.70 -0.73 -5.13
N GLY A 24 -4.01 -1.06 -6.19
CA GLY A 24 -2.63 -0.63 -6.40
C GLY A 24 -2.16 -0.71 -7.83
N LEU A 25 -1.00 -0.11 -8.05
CA LEU A 25 -0.25 -0.20 -9.29
C LEU A 25 1.19 -0.57 -8.99
N ASP A 26 1.72 -1.50 -9.74
CA ASP A 26 3.16 -1.77 -9.73
C ASP A 26 3.90 -0.64 -10.44
N GLY A 27 5.00 -0.22 -9.86
CA GLY A 27 5.87 0.77 -10.47
C GLY A 27 6.56 0.21 -11.71
N PRO A 28 6.73 1.01 -12.77
CA PRO A 28 7.37 0.54 -14.00
C PRO A 28 8.79 0.06 -13.72
N GLN A 29 9.16 -1.09 -14.30
CA GLN A 29 10.51 -1.70 -14.18
C GLN A 29 10.95 -1.97 -12.74
N GLY A 30 10.00 -2.27 -11.84
CA GLY A 30 10.28 -2.54 -10.43
C GLY A 30 10.60 -1.31 -9.60
N SER A 31 10.20 -0.12 -10.06
CA SER A 31 10.19 1.08 -9.24
C SER A 31 9.06 1.03 -8.19
N ALA A 32 9.01 2.03 -7.32
CA ALA A 32 8.06 2.06 -6.22
C ALA A 32 6.60 2.01 -6.68
N ASP A 33 5.80 1.24 -5.96
CA ASP A 33 4.39 1.01 -6.21
C ASP A 33 3.50 2.17 -5.76
N THR A 34 2.23 2.09 -6.14
CA THR A 34 1.16 2.90 -5.59
C THR A 34 0.17 1.99 -4.85
N LEU A 35 -0.27 2.43 -3.68
CA LEU A 35 -1.30 1.76 -2.87
C LEU A 35 -2.47 2.72 -2.59
N VAL A 36 -3.68 2.28 -2.84
CA VAL A 36 -4.90 2.97 -2.43
C VAL A 36 -5.65 2.11 -1.42
N LEU A 37 -5.97 2.70 -0.28
CA LEU A 37 -6.82 2.11 0.75
C LEU A 37 -8.10 2.92 0.84
N SER A 38 -9.23 2.24 0.83
CA SER A 38 -10.55 2.84 0.84
C SER A 38 -11.44 2.21 1.90
N PHE A 39 -12.22 3.02 2.57
CA PHE A 39 -13.25 2.53 3.48
C PHE A 39 -14.48 3.44 3.44
N GLU A 40 -15.61 2.89 3.88
CA GLU A 40 -16.86 3.63 3.99
C GLU A 40 -17.05 4.14 5.42
N ASN A 41 -17.23 5.44 5.56
CA ASN A 41 -17.59 6.03 6.85
C ASN A 41 -19.06 5.71 7.17
N ARG A 42 -19.29 4.80 8.12
CA ARG A 42 -20.64 4.34 8.54
C ARG A 42 -21.19 5.07 9.75
N SER A 43 -20.43 5.96 10.33
CA SER A 43 -20.85 6.72 11.51
C SER A 43 -20.93 8.22 11.20
N ALA A 44 -21.70 8.95 12.01
CA ALA A 44 -21.70 10.41 11.95
C ALA A 44 -20.43 11.04 12.54
N SER A 45 -19.53 10.23 13.09
CA SER A 45 -18.20 10.68 13.52
C SER A 45 -17.26 10.85 12.33
N ILE A 46 -16.31 11.74 12.46
CA ILE A 46 -15.30 11.99 11.45
C ILE A 46 -14.37 10.78 11.40
N SER A 47 -14.28 10.16 10.23
CA SER A 47 -13.29 9.11 9.94
C SER A 47 -12.21 9.72 9.05
N PRO A 48 -10.99 9.92 9.59
CA PRO A 48 -9.95 10.64 8.87
C PRO A 48 -9.28 9.75 7.82
N ASP A 49 -8.86 10.38 6.72
CA ASP A 49 -7.92 9.80 5.77
C ASP A 49 -6.47 9.86 6.32
N CYS A 50 -5.50 9.48 5.49
CA CYS A 50 -4.07 9.48 5.86
C CYS A 50 -3.49 10.86 6.19
N LEU A 51 -4.17 11.95 5.87
CA LEU A 51 -3.78 13.32 6.20
C LEU A 51 -4.53 13.91 7.40
N GLY A 52 -5.37 13.08 8.04
CA GLY A 52 -6.21 13.54 9.16
C GLY A 52 -7.44 14.32 8.71
N ALA A 53 -7.64 14.51 7.41
CA ALA A 53 -8.86 15.10 6.88
C ALA A 53 -9.95 14.03 6.80
N GLY A 54 -11.15 14.39 7.20
CA GLY A 54 -12.27 13.45 7.22
C GLY A 54 -13.59 14.12 6.92
N THR A 55 -14.62 13.31 6.76
CA THR A 55 -15.98 13.76 6.58
C THR A 55 -16.89 13.20 7.67
N ALA A 56 -17.77 14.04 8.22
CA ALA A 56 -18.83 13.60 9.11
C ALA A 56 -20.05 13.03 8.35
N LYS A 57 -20.01 13.00 7.00
CA LYS A 57 -21.08 12.42 6.20
C LYS A 57 -21.06 10.91 6.32
N THR A 58 -22.17 10.31 6.71
CA THR A 58 -22.37 8.86 6.70
C THR A 58 -22.42 8.34 5.26
N LEU A 59 -22.01 7.09 5.08
CA LEU A 59 -21.96 6.41 3.77
C LEU A 59 -21.07 7.12 2.76
N HIS A 60 -20.09 7.86 3.23
CA HIS A 60 -19.12 8.51 2.37
C HIS A 60 -17.85 7.69 2.32
N ARG A 61 -17.31 7.53 1.13
CA ARG A 61 -16.04 6.87 0.93
C ARG A 61 -14.89 7.77 1.37
N VAL A 62 -13.92 7.19 2.04
CA VAL A 62 -12.68 7.82 2.45
C VAL A 62 -11.53 7.06 1.82
N ASP A 63 -10.70 7.76 1.05
CA ASP A 63 -9.57 7.21 0.33
C ASP A 63 -8.25 7.73 0.89
N SER A 64 -7.25 6.87 0.88
CA SER A 64 -5.87 7.20 1.21
C SER A 64 -4.96 6.60 0.16
N ARG A 65 -4.31 7.43 -0.65
CA ARG A 65 -3.40 7.00 -1.71
C ARG A 65 -1.96 7.25 -1.31
N PHE A 66 -1.17 6.19 -1.30
CA PHE A 66 0.26 6.21 -0.99
C PHE A 66 1.09 5.98 -2.25
N PHE A 67 2.14 6.76 -2.44
CA PHE A 67 3.07 6.66 -3.56
C PHE A 67 4.39 7.33 -3.23
N VAL A 68 5.45 7.02 -3.96
CA VAL A 68 6.77 7.62 -3.74
C VAL A 68 6.98 8.81 -4.66
N SER A 69 7.48 9.90 -4.10
CA SER A 69 7.93 11.07 -4.86
C SER A 69 9.09 11.75 -4.16
N GLY A 70 10.18 11.98 -4.89
CA GLY A 70 11.36 12.68 -4.38
C GLY A 70 11.99 12.01 -3.14
N GLY A 71 12.05 10.69 -3.10
CA GLY A 71 12.60 9.93 -1.95
C GLY A 71 11.74 9.99 -0.69
N ARG A 72 10.44 10.23 -0.84
CA ARG A 72 9.47 10.30 0.27
C ARG A 72 8.24 9.47 -0.04
N LEU A 73 7.70 8.80 0.97
CA LEU A 73 6.35 8.26 0.89
C LEU A 73 5.36 9.41 1.06
N MET A 74 4.60 9.64 0.02
CA MET A 74 3.55 10.66 -0.02
C MET A 74 2.20 10.03 0.27
N CYS A 75 1.34 10.78 0.93
CA CYS A 75 -0.08 10.46 1.00
C CYS A 75 -0.91 11.55 0.36
N ARG A 76 -1.94 11.14 -0.40
CA ARG A 76 -3.07 12.00 -0.84
C ARG A 76 -4.34 11.46 -0.20
N GLY A 77 -5.06 12.34 0.50
CA GLY A 77 -6.35 12.00 1.13
C GLY A 77 -7.53 12.09 0.18
N SER A 78 -8.72 11.90 0.72
CA SER A 78 -10.01 11.81 -0.01
C SER A 78 -10.41 13.04 -0.80
N SER A 79 -9.90 14.21 -0.46
CA SER A 79 -10.21 15.43 -1.21
C SER A 79 -9.40 15.46 -2.49
N ASN A 80 -10.07 15.54 -3.64
CA ASN A 80 -9.41 15.73 -4.94
C ASN A 80 -8.52 17.00 -5.00
N ALA A 81 -8.78 17.97 -4.11
CA ALA A 81 -7.98 19.17 -3.95
C ALA A 81 -6.84 18.99 -2.92
N ALA A 82 -6.76 17.85 -2.24
CA ALA A 82 -5.72 17.62 -1.24
C ALA A 82 -4.36 17.56 -1.91
N THR A 83 -3.48 18.48 -1.53
CA THR A 83 -2.07 18.42 -1.91
C THR A 83 -1.42 17.23 -1.19
N PRO A 84 -0.74 16.32 -1.89
CA PRO A 84 -0.05 15.23 -1.26
C PRO A 84 0.96 15.72 -0.23
N GLN A 85 1.03 15.05 0.93
CA GLN A 85 1.97 15.38 1.97
C GLN A 85 2.90 14.19 2.27
N PRO A 86 4.16 14.43 2.64
CA PRO A 86 5.06 13.36 3.02
C PRO A 86 4.64 12.77 4.37
N VAL A 87 4.59 11.44 4.44
CA VAL A 87 4.33 10.67 5.67
C VAL A 87 5.55 9.89 6.15
N ALA A 88 6.54 9.68 5.27
CA ALA A 88 7.87 9.18 5.62
C ALA A 88 8.91 9.76 4.65
N GLU A 89 10.13 9.93 5.15
CA GLU A 89 11.26 10.47 4.39
C GLU A 89 12.35 9.42 4.21
N SER A 90 13.34 9.74 3.36
CA SER A 90 14.47 8.87 3.08
C SER A 90 14.07 7.49 2.55
N LEU A 91 13.03 7.45 1.76
CA LEU A 91 12.51 6.24 1.14
C LEU A 91 13.17 6.00 -0.22
N GLU A 92 13.69 4.80 -0.41
CA GLU A 92 14.34 4.38 -1.64
C GLU A 92 13.43 3.48 -2.46
N ASP A 93 12.64 2.61 -1.78
CA ASP A 93 11.70 1.70 -2.43
C ASP A 93 10.44 1.48 -1.59
N PHE A 94 9.33 1.22 -2.26
CA PHE A 94 8.03 0.92 -1.69
C PHE A 94 7.36 -0.16 -2.55
N GLN A 95 7.23 -1.38 -2.01
CA GLN A 95 6.64 -2.50 -2.73
C GLN A 95 5.43 -3.04 -1.97
N VAL A 96 4.41 -3.42 -2.70
CA VAL A 96 3.13 -3.88 -2.13
C VAL A 96 2.71 -5.19 -2.77
N ARG A 97 2.32 -6.17 -1.95
CA ARG A 97 1.77 -7.44 -2.42
C ARG A 97 0.42 -7.70 -1.79
N TYR A 98 -0.43 -8.38 -2.51
CA TYR A 98 -1.84 -8.62 -2.19
C TYR A 98 -2.07 -10.12 -1.99
N ALA A 99 -2.69 -10.49 -0.87
CA ALA A 99 -3.03 -11.87 -0.58
C ALA A 99 -4.47 -12.17 -0.97
N LEU A 100 -4.64 -13.15 -1.84
CA LEU A 100 -5.93 -13.74 -2.18
C LEU A 100 -6.07 -15.12 -1.54
N ARG A 101 -7.31 -15.50 -1.22
CA ARG A 101 -7.63 -16.85 -0.78
C ARG A 101 -7.86 -17.76 -1.98
N LEU A 102 -7.07 -18.81 -2.08
CA LEU A 102 -7.30 -19.90 -3.03
C LEU A 102 -7.93 -21.09 -2.33
N GLY A 103 -8.95 -21.67 -2.98
CA GLY A 103 -9.66 -22.82 -2.45
C GLY A 103 -10.71 -22.48 -1.40
N SER A 104 -11.33 -23.52 -0.83
CA SER A 104 -12.37 -23.41 0.18
C SER A 104 -12.14 -24.40 1.33
N GLY A 105 -12.76 -24.12 2.48
CA GLY A 105 -12.63 -24.94 3.68
C GLY A 105 -11.22 -24.92 4.28
N ASP A 106 -10.82 -26.02 4.93
CA ASP A 106 -9.57 -26.16 5.68
C ASP A 106 -8.33 -26.28 4.77
N LEU A 107 -8.51 -26.49 3.47
CA LEU A 107 -7.43 -26.55 2.48
C LEU A 107 -7.17 -25.22 1.79
N ALA A 108 -7.80 -24.15 2.25
CA ALA A 108 -7.57 -22.83 1.68
C ALA A 108 -6.14 -22.35 1.95
N THR A 109 -5.48 -21.87 0.90
CA THR A 109 -4.13 -21.27 0.97
C THR A 109 -4.20 -19.79 0.62
N LEU A 110 -3.18 -19.02 1.00
CA LEU A 110 -3.01 -17.65 0.58
C LEU A 110 -2.04 -17.62 -0.60
N GLN A 111 -2.45 -16.96 -1.67
CA GLN A 111 -1.57 -16.61 -2.79
C GLN A 111 -1.23 -15.11 -2.69
N TRP A 112 0.04 -14.80 -2.79
CA TRP A 112 0.54 -13.43 -2.84
C TRP A 112 0.80 -13.02 -4.29
N LEU A 113 0.17 -11.94 -4.71
CA LEU A 113 0.24 -11.39 -6.07
C LEU A 113 0.73 -9.94 -6.01
N ASP A 114 1.38 -9.51 -7.06
CA ASP A 114 1.69 -8.11 -7.33
C ASP A 114 0.49 -7.46 -8.04
N ALA A 115 0.44 -6.14 -8.16
CA ALA A 115 -0.74 -5.43 -8.64
C ALA A 115 -1.11 -5.78 -10.09
N ASP A 116 -0.12 -5.97 -10.96
CA ASP A 116 -0.29 -6.35 -12.36
C ASP A 116 -0.91 -7.75 -12.55
N GLN A 117 -0.79 -8.61 -11.53
CA GLN A 117 -1.32 -9.98 -11.52
C GLN A 117 -2.76 -10.05 -11.00
N MET A 118 -3.30 -8.96 -10.48
CA MET A 118 -4.60 -8.95 -9.80
C MET A 118 -5.81 -9.19 -10.72
N ALA A 119 -5.73 -8.79 -12.00
CA ALA A 119 -6.75 -9.08 -13.02
C ALA A 119 -8.20 -8.87 -12.56
N GLY A 120 -8.49 -7.76 -11.88
CA GLY A 120 -9.84 -7.42 -11.36
C GLY A 120 -10.26 -8.16 -10.08
N GLN A 121 -9.34 -8.89 -9.42
CA GLN A 121 -9.64 -9.64 -8.19
C GLN A 121 -9.54 -8.79 -6.90
N TRP A 122 -9.44 -7.48 -7.01
CA TRP A 122 -9.34 -6.53 -5.89
C TRP A 122 -10.36 -6.76 -4.77
N PRO A 123 -11.63 -7.09 -5.08
CA PRO A 123 -12.63 -7.40 -4.07
C PRO A 123 -12.30 -8.59 -3.17
N GLN A 124 -11.38 -9.45 -3.58
CA GLN A 124 -11.05 -10.69 -2.90
C GLN A 124 -9.79 -10.59 -2.04
N VAL A 125 -9.14 -9.41 -2.01
CA VAL A 125 -7.93 -9.20 -1.23
C VAL A 125 -8.22 -9.32 0.26
N LEU A 126 -7.55 -10.23 0.94
CA LEU A 126 -7.67 -10.46 2.38
C LEU A 126 -6.60 -9.76 3.20
N ALA A 127 -5.42 -9.59 2.63
CA ALA A 127 -4.30 -8.95 3.31
C ALA A 127 -3.42 -8.21 2.30
N VAL A 128 -2.73 -7.20 2.80
CA VAL A 128 -1.73 -6.43 2.07
C VAL A 128 -0.40 -6.54 2.80
N GLN A 129 0.64 -6.92 2.09
CA GLN A 129 2.01 -6.85 2.59
C GLN A 129 2.68 -5.60 2.02
N VAL A 130 3.19 -4.77 2.90
CA VAL A 130 3.90 -3.54 2.57
C VAL A 130 5.37 -3.72 2.90
N CYS A 131 6.24 -3.35 1.96
CA CYS A 131 7.67 -3.25 2.16
C CYS A 131 8.12 -1.81 1.94
N LEU A 132 8.86 -1.27 2.89
CA LEU A 132 9.51 0.04 2.83
C LEU A 132 11.02 -0.16 2.92
N GLN A 133 11.75 0.31 1.91
CA GLN A 133 13.21 0.36 1.94
C GLN A 133 13.63 1.80 2.18
N MET A 134 14.24 2.02 3.32
CA MET A 134 14.70 3.34 3.75
C MET A 134 16.21 3.39 3.69
N VAL A 135 16.75 4.58 3.39
CA VAL A 135 18.19 4.79 3.25
C VAL A 135 18.65 5.95 4.14
N GLY A 136 19.69 5.71 4.90
CA GLY A 136 20.32 6.74 5.72
C GLY A 136 21.11 7.74 4.88
N VAL A 137 21.36 8.93 5.46
CA VAL A 137 22.21 9.95 4.84
C VAL A 137 23.65 9.47 4.69
N VAL A 138 24.30 9.83 3.59
CA VAL A 138 25.71 9.57 3.37
C VAL A 138 26.54 10.35 4.41
N GLY A 139 27.50 9.68 5.06
CA GLY A 139 28.49 10.37 5.89
C GLY A 139 28.02 10.80 7.28
N ALA A 140 27.13 10.05 7.93
CA ALA A 140 27.00 10.15 9.39
C ALA A 140 28.35 9.78 10.01
N VAL A 141 29.16 10.81 10.30
CA VAL A 141 30.52 10.70 10.84
C VAL A 141 30.44 9.91 12.15
N GLY A 142 31.13 8.76 12.22
CA GLY A 142 31.28 7.97 13.44
C GLY A 142 30.33 6.78 13.60
N GLY A 143 29.49 6.48 12.63
CA GLY A 143 28.71 5.21 12.64
C GLY A 143 29.63 4.01 12.31
N PRO A 144 29.37 2.82 12.90
CA PRO A 144 30.12 1.62 12.53
C PRO A 144 29.97 1.42 11.01
N ARG A 145 31.09 1.14 10.33
CA ARG A 145 31.08 0.68 8.94
C ARG A 145 30.13 -0.52 8.87
N LEU A 146 29.14 -0.45 7.99
CA LEU A 146 28.27 -1.59 7.77
C LEU A 146 29.11 -2.68 7.12
N GLU A 147 29.51 -3.64 7.95
CA GLU A 147 30.23 -4.82 7.51
C GLU A 147 29.20 -5.84 7.00
N GLY A 148 28.99 -5.82 5.70
CA GLY A 148 28.17 -6.79 4.98
C GLY A 148 28.20 -6.46 3.50
N PRO A 149 28.35 -7.48 2.63
CA PRO A 149 28.43 -7.23 1.17
C PRO A 149 27.11 -6.73 0.60
N SER A 150 25.97 -7.13 1.18
CA SER A 150 24.65 -6.86 0.62
C SER A 150 23.53 -6.94 1.67
N PHE A 151 22.34 -6.44 1.32
CA PHE A 151 21.08 -6.63 2.04
C PHE A 151 19.98 -7.02 1.05
N GLN A 152 18.94 -7.70 1.51
CA GLN A 152 17.79 -8.05 0.68
C GLN A 152 16.81 -6.89 0.61
N GLY A 153 16.67 -6.27 -0.56
CA GLY A 153 15.74 -5.17 -0.84
C GLY A 153 14.26 -5.59 -0.84
N CYS A 154 13.36 -4.65 -1.02
CA CYS A 154 11.92 -4.92 -1.11
C CYS A 154 11.54 -5.80 -2.29
N ASN A 155 12.27 -5.72 -3.38
CA ASN A 155 12.13 -6.58 -4.56
C ASN A 155 12.64 -8.02 -4.35
N GLY A 156 13.15 -8.36 -3.16
CA GLY A 156 13.70 -9.67 -2.83
C GLY A 156 15.09 -9.94 -3.37
N LEU A 157 15.70 -9.00 -4.08
CA LEU A 157 17.07 -9.13 -4.62
C LEU A 157 18.10 -8.62 -3.62
N ASP A 158 19.30 -9.21 -3.67
CA ASP A 158 20.44 -8.73 -2.92
C ASP A 158 20.97 -7.42 -3.53
N GLN A 159 21.12 -6.41 -2.70
CA GLN A 159 21.56 -5.06 -3.07
C GLN A 159 22.79 -4.66 -2.26
N ALA A 160 23.71 -3.92 -2.87
CA ALA A 160 24.90 -3.40 -2.19
C ALA A 160 24.54 -2.20 -1.30
N HIS A 161 25.22 -2.08 -0.16
CA HIS A 161 24.99 -0.95 0.76
C HIS A 161 25.47 0.40 0.23
N GLU A 162 26.40 0.42 -0.72
CA GLU A 162 26.96 1.63 -1.34
C GLU A 162 27.44 2.68 -0.30
N GLY A 163 27.94 2.22 0.86
CA GLY A 163 28.39 3.10 1.95
C GLY A 163 27.25 3.78 2.73
N ARG A 164 26.01 3.37 2.54
CA ARG A 164 24.81 3.91 3.21
C ARG A 164 24.16 2.83 4.05
N ARG A 165 23.47 3.22 5.12
CA ARG A 165 22.67 2.30 5.92
C ARG A 165 21.30 2.13 5.26
N HIS A 166 20.90 0.89 5.01
CA HIS A 166 19.55 0.57 4.55
C HIS A 166 18.76 -0.14 5.65
N ILE A 167 17.50 0.19 5.75
CA ILE A 167 16.53 -0.46 6.65
C ILE A 167 15.37 -0.92 5.79
N VAL A 168 15.10 -2.21 5.81
CA VAL A 168 13.96 -2.81 5.11
C VAL A 168 12.93 -3.23 6.13
N LEU A 169 11.76 -2.62 6.06
CA LEU A 169 10.61 -2.89 6.91
C LEU A 169 9.54 -3.61 6.10
N ARG A 170 9.18 -4.84 6.52
CA ARG A 170 8.07 -5.59 5.92
C ARG A 170 7.00 -5.83 6.97
N ASN A 171 5.77 -5.55 6.62
CA ASN A 171 4.63 -5.84 7.48
C ASN A 171 3.42 -6.29 6.66
N THR A 172 2.58 -7.12 7.28
CA THR A 172 1.35 -7.63 6.67
C THR A 172 0.14 -7.13 7.45
N PHE A 173 -0.80 -6.56 6.73
CA PHE A 173 -2.04 -6.01 7.26
C PHE A 173 -3.22 -6.84 6.75
N VAL A 174 -3.97 -7.44 7.66
CA VAL A 174 -5.20 -8.16 7.32
C VAL A 174 -6.35 -7.17 7.20
N LEU A 175 -7.07 -7.20 6.10
CA LEU A 175 -8.22 -6.34 5.86
C LEU A 175 -9.43 -6.85 6.66
N ARG A 176 -9.79 -6.11 7.69
CA ARG A 176 -10.92 -6.45 8.57
C ARG A 176 -12.24 -6.13 7.86
N GLY A 177 -13.15 -7.08 7.81
CA GLY A 177 -14.49 -6.91 7.23
C GLY A 177 -14.78 -7.77 6.00
N LEU A 178 -13.76 -8.31 5.33
CA LEU A 178 -13.92 -9.26 4.23
C LEU A 178 -14.00 -10.72 4.70
N GLY A 179 -13.73 -11.00 5.98
CA GLY A 179 -13.52 -12.33 6.53
C GLY A 179 -14.73 -12.99 7.21
N ARG A 180 -15.96 -12.68 6.88
CA ARG A 180 -17.10 -13.55 7.19
C ARG A 180 -17.48 -14.37 5.98
N VAL A 181 -16.68 -15.38 5.72
CA VAL A 181 -17.15 -16.54 4.95
C VAL A 181 -18.01 -17.36 5.90
N ARG A 182 -19.31 -17.41 5.62
CA ARG A 182 -20.20 -18.44 6.17
C ARG A 182 -20.02 -19.71 5.38
#